data_46ff25991e7338be7ba45088cb9dacca
#
_entry.id   46ff25991e7338be7ba45088cb9dacca
#
_cell.length_a   1.000
_cell.length_b   1.000
_cell.length_c   1.000
_cell.angle_alpha   90.00
_cell.angle_beta   90.00
_cell.angle_gamma   90.00
#
_symmetry.space_group_name_H-M   'P 1'
#
loop_
_entity.id
_entity.type
_entity.pdbx_description
1 polymer ?
#
loop_
_entity_poly.entity_id
_entity_poly.type
_entity_poly.pdbx_seq_one_letter_code
_entity_poly.pdbx_strand_id
1 'polypeptide(L)'
;YGAGEAGRDYNTVDMSRQRMFNDYMLPYEAAVEAGVGSVMASFNEVDGIPATANKWLMTDILRGQWGFNGFVVTDYTGISEMVDHGIGDLQTVSARAINAGVDMDMVSEGFVGTLKKSVQEGKVSMETLNTACRRILEAKYKLGLFDNPYKYCDPKRPARDIFTKAHREAARRIAAESFVLLKNDSPDGNPNGNPLLPFNPKGNIAVIGPLANSRTNMPGTWSVAAVLDRSPSLVEGLKEMTAGKANIMYAKGSNLISDAAYEERATMFGRSLNRDDRTDQQLLDEA
;
A
#
# COMPACT_ATOMS: atom_id res chain seq x y z
N TYR A 1 11.46 4.01 0.82
CA TYR A 1 12.65 4.87 0.99
C TYR A 1 12.43 6.21 0.26
N GLY A 2 12.11 7.24 0.91
CA GLY A 2 11.96 8.57 0.36
C GLY A 2 10.55 8.95 -0.06
N ALA A 3 10.33 10.25 -0.24
CA ALA A 3 9.09 10.81 -0.70
C ALA A 3 9.16 11.01 -2.22
N GLY A 4 8.20 10.45 -2.94
CA GLY A 4 8.06 10.66 -4.37
C GLY A 4 7.79 12.13 -4.70
N GLU A 5 8.29 12.60 -5.85
CA GLU A 5 8.10 13.96 -6.29
C GLU A 5 6.62 14.32 -6.42
N ALA A 6 6.29 15.54 -6.05
CA ALA A 6 4.93 16.10 -6.06
C ALA A 6 3.88 15.26 -5.27
N GLY A 7 4.33 14.44 -4.31
CA GLY A 7 3.46 13.56 -3.54
C GLY A 7 2.81 12.44 -4.35
N ARG A 8 3.30 12.16 -5.55
CA ARG A 8 2.78 11.10 -6.41
C ARG A 8 3.35 9.75 -6.00
N ASP A 9 2.48 8.73 -6.01
CA ASP A 9 2.90 7.34 -5.79
C ASP A 9 3.73 6.84 -6.97
N TYR A 10 4.66 5.92 -6.71
CA TYR A 10 5.53 5.29 -7.73
C TYR A 10 6.36 6.25 -8.58
N ASN A 11 6.69 7.41 -8.05
CA ASN A 11 7.41 8.43 -8.79
C ASN A 11 8.88 8.52 -8.38
N THR A 12 9.65 9.30 -9.13
CA THR A 12 11.04 9.60 -8.88
C THR A 12 11.26 10.11 -7.46
N VAL A 13 12.33 9.67 -6.84
CA VAL A 13 12.83 10.17 -5.56
C VAL A 13 14.15 10.89 -5.81
N ASP A 14 14.12 12.20 -5.65
CA ASP A 14 15.33 13.05 -5.74
C ASP A 14 15.71 13.56 -4.35
N MET A 15 16.78 13.02 -3.82
CA MET A 15 17.36 13.45 -2.54
C MET A 15 18.82 13.06 -2.43
N SER A 16 19.57 13.78 -1.60
CA SER A 16 20.94 13.39 -1.30
C SER A 16 20.99 12.04 -0.59
N ARG A 17 22.06 11.28 -0.81
CA ARG A 17 22.29 10.02 -0.10
C ARG A 17 22.34 10.22 1.42
N GLN A 18 22.90 11.33 1.88
CA GLN A 18 22.94 11.66 3.30
C GLN A 18 21.52 11.74 3.88
N ARG A 19 20.62 12.47 3.23
CA ARG A 19 19.22 12.55 3.67
C ARG A 19 18.53 11.19 3.60
N MET A 20 18.78 10.42 2.55
CA MET A 20 18.23 9.08 2.41
C MET A 20 18.60 8.18 3.60
N PHE A 21 19.87 8.15 3.98
CA PHE A 21 20.32 7.36 5.13
C PHE A 21 19.78 7.89 6.46
N ASN A 22 19.77 9.22 6.68
CA ASN A 22 19.37 9.78 7.95
C ASN A 22 17.86 9.72 8.21
N ASP A 23 17.04 9.91 7.14
CA ASP A 23 15.61 10.13 7.33
C ASP A 23 14.76 8.92 6.88
N TYR A 24 15.22 8.13 5.90
CA TYR A 24 14.38 7.14 5.24
C TYR A 24 14.84 5.70 5.36
N MET A 25 16.15 5.46 5.41
CA MET A 25 16.68 4.09 5.40
C MET A 25 16.79 3.42 6.75
N LEU A 26 16.78 4.19 7.85
CA LEU A 26 16.89 3.67 9.22
C LEU A 26 15.88 2.55 9.55
N PRO A 27 14.57 2.67 9.19
CA PRO A 27 13.62 1.58 9.46
C PRO A 27 13.93 0.30 8.70
N TYR A 28 14.49 0.40 7.50
CA TYR A 28 14.86 -0.77 6.69
C TYR A 28 16.10 -1.47 7.25
N GLU A 29 17.12 -0.71 7.66
CA GLU A 29 18.29 -1.25 8.34
C GLU A 29 17.90 -1.98 9.62
N ALA A 30 17.10 -1.33 10.48
CA ALA A 30 16.57 -1.95 11.69
C ALA A 30 15.75 -3.23 11.42
N ALA A 31 14.99 -3.27 10.33
CA ALA A 31 14.26 -4.48 9.93
C ALA A 31 15.22 -5.62 9.51
N VAL A 32 16.31 -5.29 8.82
CA VAL A 32 17.35 -6.27 8.47
C VAL A 32 18.05 -6.79 9.73
N GLU A 33 18.42 -5.91 10.66
CA GLU A 33 19.00 -6.29 11.96
C GLU A 33 18.05 -7.18 12.78
N ALA A 34 16.75 -6.92 12.72
CA ALA A 34 15.72 -7.75 13.35
C ALA A 34 15.52 -9.11 12.66
N GLY A 35 16.18 -9.38 11.54
CA GLY A 35 16.17 -10.66 10.85
C GLY A 35 15.00 -10.84 9.88
N VAL A 36 14.56 -9.79 9.19
CA VAL A 36 13.54 -9.90 8.15
C VAL A 36 13.94 -10.92 7.08
N GLY A 37 13.00 -11.79 6.66
CA GLY A 37 13.28 -12.89 5.73
C GLY A 37 13.18 -12.51 4.26
N SER A 38 12.47 -11.43 3.93
CA SER A 38 12.32 -10.94 2.54
C SER A 38 12.15 -9.44 2.51
N VAL A 39 12.54 -8.85 1.37
CA VAL A 39 12.39 -7.42 1.06
C VAL A 39 11.74 -7.28 -0.30
N MET A 40 10.82 -6.35 -0.45
CA MET A 40 10.19 -6.02 -1.73
C MET A 40 10.87 -4.80 -2.36
N ALA A 41 11.26 -4.92 -3.63
CA ALA A 41 11.74 -3.78 -4.41
C ALA A 41 10.56 -2.91 -4.84
N SER A 42 10.69 -1.59 -4.69
CA SER A 42 9.64 -0.65 -5.08
C SER A 42 9.75 -0.23 -6.55
N PHE A 43 8.71 0.45 -7.04
CA PHE A 43 8.68 1.03 -8.39
C PHE A 43 9.49 2.33 -8.51
N ASN A 44 9.68 3.05 -7.41
CA ASN A 44 10.32 4.37 -7.41
C ASN A 44 11.70 4.33 -8.06
N GLU A 45 12.01 5.40 -8.77
CA GLU A 45 13.36 5.67 -9.25
C GLU A 45 14.19 6.38 -8.20
N VAL A 46 15.43 5.99 -8.06
CA VAL A 46 16.45 6.68 -7.26
C VAL A 46 17.65 6.95 -8.15
N ASP A 47 18.05 8.20 -8.24
CA ASP A 47 19.10 8.63 -9.19
C ASP A 47 18.78 8.22 -10.64
N GLY A 48 17.50 8.28 -11.06
CA GLY A 48 17.03 7.89 -12.40
C GLY A 48 17.06 6.39 -12.68
N ILE A 49 17.21 5.55 -11.66
CA ILE A 49 17.23 4.08 -11.79
C ILE A 49 16.07 3.50 -10.97
N PRO A 50 15.13 2.76 -11.59
CA PRO A 50 14.09 2.06 -10.84
C PRO A 50 14.71 1.16 -9.77
N ALA A 51 14.14 1.16 -8.56
CA ALA A 51 14.70 0.38 -7.44
C ALA A 51 14.86 -1.09 -7.78
N THR A 52 13.95 -1.67 -8.57
CA THR A 52 14.02 -3.05 -9.06
C THR A 52 15.28 -3.33 -9.89
N ALA A 53 15.86 -2.33 -10.56
CA ALA A 53 17.12 -2.44 -11.33
C ALA A 53 18.31 -1.78 -10.63
N ASN A 54 18.14 -1.27 -9.43
CA ASN A 54 19.14 -0.47 -8.74
C ASN A 54 20.08 -1.36 -7.91
N LYS A 55 21.22 -1.73 -8.51
CA LYS A 55 22.25 -2.56 -7.87
C LYS A 55 22.79 -1.93 -6.58
N TRP A 56 22.94 -0.60 -6.54
CA TRP A 56 23.41 0.07 -5.35
C TRP A 56 22.46 -0.16 -4.16
N LEU A 57 21.14 -0.05 -4.36
CA LEU A 57 20.17 -0.35 -3.31
C LEU A 57 20.12 -1.84 -2.96
N MET A 58 19.95 -2.71 -3.95
CA MET A 58 19.63 -4.12 -3.74
C MET A 58 20.84 -4.98 -3.37
N THR A 59 22.03 -4.61 -3.83
CA THR A 59 23.25 -5.37 -3.58
C THR A 59 24.19 -4.62 -2.63
N ASP A 60 24.60 -3.40 -2.99
CA ASP A 60 25.70 -2.76 -2.26
C ASP A 60 25.25 -2.32 -0.85
N ILE A 61 24.06 -1.75 -0.69
CA ILE A 61 23.51 -1.37 0.61
C ILE A 61 22.87 -2.55 1.31
N LEU A 62 21.80 -3.10 0.72
CA LEU A 62 20.96 -4.10 1.40
C LEU A 62 21.77 -5.33 1.80
N ARG A 63 22.59 -5.88 0.89
CA ARG A 63 23.35 -7.11 1.13
C ARG A 63 24.78 -6.84 1.61
N GLY A 64 25.46 -5.87 0.99
CA GLY A 64 26.85 -5.57 1.31
C GLY A 64 27.01 -4.84 2.62
N GLN A 65 26.27 -3.76 2.85
CA GLN A 65 26.40 -2.95 4.05
C GLN A 65 25.61 -3.50 5.23
N TRP A 66 24.35 -3.89 5.02
CA TRP A 66 23.46 -4.35 6.11
C TRP A 66 23.46 -5.86 6.31
N GLY A 67 24.12 -6.63 5.43
CA GLY A 67 24.27 -8.08 5.59
C GLY A 67 22.97 -8.87 5.40
N PHE A 68 22.00 -8.37 4.63
CA PHE A 68 20.75 -9.06 4.38
C PHE A 68 20.93 -10.42 3.69
N ASN A 69 20.45 -11.48 4.31
CA ASN A 69 20.62 -12.87 3.85
C ASN A 69 19.33 -13.49 3.27
N GLY A 70 18.23 -12.76 3.25
CA GLY A 70 16.97 -13.23 2.69
C GLY A 70 16.88 -13.06 1.18
N PHE A 71 15.69 -13.14 0.63
CA PHE A 71 15.42 -12.93 -0.79
C PHE A 71 14.74 -11.57 -1.05
N VAL A 72 14.98 -11.01 -2.24
CA VAL A 72 14.32 -9.81 -2.74
C VAL A 72 13.28 -10.25 -3.77
N VAL A 73 12.04 -9.81 -3.58
CA VAL A 73 10.94 -9.97 -4.54
C VAL A 73 10.59 -8.61 -5.14
N THR A 74 10.10 -8.55 -6.37
CA THR A 74 9.56 -7.31 -6.93
C THR A 74 8.21 -6.98 -6.30
N ASP A 75 7.72 -5.75 -6.49
CA ASP A 75 6.30 -5.46 -6.40
C ASP A 75 5.55 -6.11 -7.57
N TYR A 76 4.23 -6.07 -7.56
CA TYR A 76 3.37 -6.61 -8.61
C TYR A 76 3.71 -5.95 -9.96
N THR A 77 4.06 -6.74 -10.97
CA THR A 77 4.52 -6.25 -12.29
C THR A 77 5.81 -5.41 -12.31
N GLY A 78 6.57 -5.38 -11.21
CA GLY A 78 7.71 -4.47 -11.05
C GLY A 78 8.85 -4.62 -12.07
N ILE A 79 8.96 -5.76 -12.76
CA ILE A 79 9.91 -5.92 -13.88
C ILE A 79 9.31 -5.36 -15.17
N SER A 80 8.07 -5.74 -15.51
CA SER A 80 7.44 -5.29 -16.76
C SER A 80 7.22 -3.78 -16.79
N GLU A 81 6.93 -3.14 -15.68
CA GLU A 81 6.79 -1.68 -15.61
C GLU A 81 8.06 -0.91 -15.97
N MET A 82 9.24 -1.50 -15.77
CA MET A 82 10.48 -0.87 -16.23
C MET A 82 10.57 -0.72 -17.76
N VAL A 83 9.76 -1.45 -18.53
CA VAL A 83 9.62 -1.25 -19.98
C VAL A 83 8.98 0.10 -20.26
N ASP A 84 7.94 0.46 -19.50
CA ASP A 84 7.24 1.73 -19.62
C ASP A 84 8.10 2.92 -19.19
N HIS A 85 9.08 2.69 -18.30
CA HIS A 85 10.12 3.67 -17.96
C HIS A 85 11.18 3.83 -19.08
N GLY A 86 11.07 3.12 -20.19
CA GLY A 86 12.00 3.23 -21.31
C GLY A 86 13.37 2.57 -21.07
N ILE A 87 13.51 1.70 -20.07
CA ILE A 87 14.78 1.06 -19.71
C ILE A 87 15.21 0.03 -20.75
N GLY A 88 14.26 -0.59 -21.45
CA GLY A 88 14.48 -1.57 -22.50
C GLY A 88 13.32 -2.55 -22.67
N ASP A 89 13.51 -3.58 -23.48
CA ASP A 89 12.56 -4.68 -23.63
C ASP A 89 12.51 -5.57 -22.38
N LEU A 90 11.52 -6.46 -22.30
CA LEU A 90 11.31 -7.35 -21.14
C LEU A 90 12.55 -8.18 -20.80
N GLN A 91 13.32 -8.63 -21.82
CA GLN A 91 14.55 -9.36 -21.59
C GLN A 91 15.62 -8.48 -20.92
N THR A 92 15.77 -7.26 -21.39
CA THR A 92 16.76 -6.30 -20.87
C THR A 92 16.44 -5.91 -19.41
N VAL A 93 15.18 -5.60 -19.10
CA VAL A 93 14.78 -5.20 -17.74
C VAL A 93 14.86 -6.38 -16.78
N SER A 94 14.52 -7.60 -17.22
CA SER A 94 14.67 -8.82 -16.42
C SER A 94 16.13 -9.10 -16.08
N ALA A 95 17.04 -8.98 -17.07
CA ALA A 95 18.46 -9.15 -16.83
C ALA A 95 19.03 -8.09 -15.88
N ARG A 96 18.57 -6.83 -15.98
CA ARG A 96 18.96 -5.77 -15.04
C ARG A 96 18.48 -6.06 -13.62
N ALA A 97 17.24 -6.50 -13.45
CA ALA A 97 16.66 -6.80 -12.15
C ALA A 97 17.43 -7.93 -11.42
N ILE A 98 17.65 -9.06 -12.07
CA ILE A 98 18.37 -10.18 -11.43
C ILE A 98 19.82 -9.82 -11.14
N ASN A 99 20.49 -9.08 -12.03
CA ASN A 99 21.88 -8.63 -11.82
C ASN A 99 21.97 -7.53 -10.73
N ALA A 100 20.88 -6.81 -10.46
CA ALA A 100 20.79 -5.87 -9.34
C ALA A 100 20.62 -6.57 -7.99
N GLY A 101 20.21 -7.84 -7.96
CA GLY A 101 20.05 -8.62 -6.74
C GLY A 101 18.60 -8.98 -6.40
N VAL A 102 17.68 -8.79 -7.33
CA VAL A 102 16.30 -9.30 -7.23
C VAL A 102 16.29 -10.80 -7.48
N ASP A 103 15.64 -11.55 -6.59
CA ASP A 103 15.65 -13.02 -6.63
C ASP A 103 14.33 -13.61 -7.15
N MET A 104 13.22 -12.85 -7.06
CA MET A 104 11.88 -13.32 -7.42
C MET A 104 11.10 -12.24 -8.15
N ASP A 105 10.52 -12.62 -9.28
CA ASP A 105 9.65 -11.80 -10.11
C ASP A 105 8.18 -12.04 -9.71
N MET A 106 7.47 -10.97 -9.36
CA MET A 106 6.04 -11.03 -9.05
C MET A 106 5.22 -10.66 -10.30
N VAL A 107 4.62 -11.68 -10.93
CA VAL A 107 3.60 -11.59 -12.00
C VAL A 107 4.09 -11.11 -13.37
N SER A 108 5.23 -10.42 -13.50
CA SER A 108 5.70 -9.92 -14.82
C SER A 108 6.02 -11.02 -15.83
N GLU A 109 6.25 -12.27 -15.37
CA GLU A 109 6.74 -13.41 -16.18
C GLU A 109 8.06 -13.13 -16.90
N GLY A 110 8.74 -12.05 -16.53
CA GLY A 110 10.00 -11.63 -17.12
C GLY A 110 11.12 -12.65 -16.89
N PHE A 111 11.26 -13.15 -15.67
CA PHE A 111 12.28 -14.16 -15.36
C PHE A 111 12.00 -15.48 -16.06
N VAL A 112 10.78 -15.98 -16.01
CA VAL A 112 10.41 -17.26 -16.64
C VAL A 112 10.54 -17.18 -18.17
N GLY A 113 10.11 -16.06 -18.75
CA GLY A 113 10.10 -15.90 -20.21
C GLY A 113 11.46 -15.59 -20.82
N THR A 114 12.39 -14.96 -20.10
CA THR A 114 13.58 -14.37 -20.73
C THR A 114 14.93 -14.81 -20.20
N LEU A 115 15.04 -15.29 -18.93
CA LEU A 115 16.36 -15.57 -18.34
C LEU A 115 17.12 -16.69 -19.02
N LYS A 116 16.45 -17.71 -19.58
CA LYS A 116 17.13 -18.75 -20.35
C LYS A 116 17.93 -18.15 -21.52
N LYS A 117 17.30 -17.26 -22.28
CA LYS A 117 17.94 -16.56 -23.40
C LYS A 117 19.03 -15.62 -22.90
N SER A 118 18.78 -14.90 -21.80
CA SER A 118 19.76 -13.97 -21.21
C SER A 118 21.04 -14.69 -20.75
N VAL A 119 20.94 -15.91 -20.23
CA VAL A 119 22.10 -16.73 -19.88
C VAL A 119 22.83 -17.19 -21.14
N GLN A 120 22.13 -17.64 -22.17
CA GLN A 120 22.73 -18.06 -23.44
C GLN A 120 23.49 -16.91 -24.13
N GLU A 121 23.00 -15.68 -23.99
CA GLU A 121 23.61 -14.47 -24.55
C GLU A 121 24.67 -13.84 -23.63
N GLY A 122 24.94 -14.42 -22.46
CA GLY A 122 25.92 -13.91 -21.51
C GLY A 122 25.47 -12.62 -20.76
N LYS A 123 24.21 -12.24 -20.86
CA LYS A 123 23.65 -11.06 -20.14
C LYS A 123 23.46 -11.34 -18.65
N VAL A 124 23.27 -12.58 -18.27
CA VAL A 124 23.11 -13.06 -16.90
C VAL A 124 24.01 -14.29 -16.72
N SER A 125 24.78 -14.34 -15.63
CA SER A 125 25.60 -15.51 -15.34
C SER A 125 24.78 -16.64 -14.70
N MET A 126 25.20 -17.90 -14.93
CA MET A 126 24.62 -19.04 -14.21
C MET A 126 24.78 -18.91 -12.69
N GLU A 127 25.87 -18.29 -12.23
CA GLU A 127 26.09 -18.04 -10.81
C GLU A 127 25.04 -17.11 -10.22
N THR A 128 24.71 -16.00 -10.92
CA THR A 128 23.64 -15.06 -10.52
C THR A 128 22.31 -15.79 -10.43
N LEU A 129 21.93 -16.54 -11.46
CA LEU A 129 20.68 -17.31 -11.48
C LEU A 129 20.61 -18.34 -10.35
N ASN A 130 21.69 -19.12 -10.15
CA ASN A 130 21.76 -20.12 -9.09
C ASN A 130 21.69 -19.47 -7.70
N THR A 131 22.28 -18.29 -7.52
CA THR A 131 22.24 -17.56 -6.26
C THR A 131 20.81 -17.10 -5.94
N ALA A 132 20.09 -16.52 -6.90
CA ALA A 132 18.70 -16.14 -6.73
C ALA A 132 17.82 -17.35 -6.39
N CYS A 133 17.95 -18.43 -7.16
CA CYS A 133 17.23 -19.68 -6.92
C CYS A 133 17.51 -20.26 -5.52
N ARG A 134 18.77 -20.29 -5.11
CA ARG A 134 19.19 -20.79 -3.78
C ARG A 134 18.53 -20.03 -2.65
N ARG A 135 18.47 -18.71 -2.70
CA ARG A 135 17.83 -17.88 -1.66
C ARG A 135 16.34 -18.23 -1.49
N ILE A 136 15.63 -18.47 -2.58
CA ILE A 136 14.24 -18.91 -2.52
C ILE A 136 14.12 -20.33 -1.93
N LEU A 137 14.99 -21.25 -2.34
CA LEU A 137 15.00 -22.62 -1.81
C LEU A 137 15.36 -22.64 -0.32
N GLU A 138 16.31 -21.82 0.12
CA GLU A 138 16.67 -21.69 1.54
C GLU A 138 15.51 -21.15 2.37
N ALA A 139 14.74 -20.17 1.87
CA ALA A 139 13.54 -19.69 2.54
C ALA A 139 12.51 -20.81 2.69
N LYS A 140 12.24 -21.58 1.64
CA LYS A 140 11.36 -22.76 1.69
C LYS A 140 11.84 -23.82 2.67
N TYR A 141 13.14 -24.07 2.70
CA TYR A 141 13.75 -25.02 3.62
C TYR A 141 13.59 -24.58 5.09
N LYS A 142 13.96 -23.34 5.41
CA LYS A 142 13.81 -22.77 6.76
C LYS A 142 12.37 -22.80 7.25
N LEU A 143 11.40 -22.64 6.34
CA LEU A 143 9.98 -22.75 6.64
C LEU A 143 9.50 -24.22 6.80
N GLY A 144 10.32 -25.21 6.48
CA GLY A 144 9.97 -26.64 6.54
C GLY A 144 8.99 -27.08 5.46
N LEU A 145 8.95 -26.38 4.32
CA LEU A 145 7.99 -26.67 3.25
C LEU A 145 8.37 -27.90 2.42
N PHE A 146 9.63 -28.33 2.47
CA PHE A 146 10.06 -29.61 1.84
C PHE A 146 9.58 -30.81 2.61
N ASP A 147 9.47 -30.69 3.94
CA ASP A 147 8.95 -31.77 4.80
C ASP A 147 7.43 -31.83 4.78
N ASN A 148 6.80 -30.66 4.82
CA ASN A 148 5.33 -30.51 4.76
C ASN A 148 4.93 -29.20 4.09
N PRO A 149 4.59 -29.22 2.78
CA PRO A 149 4.19 -28.01 2.05
C PRO A 149 2.89 -27.38 2.56
N TYR A 150 2.06 -28.15 3.27
CA TYR A 150 0.80 -27.70 3.87
C TYR A 150 0.90 -27.33 5.35
N LYS A 151 2.11 -27.26 5.90
CA LYS A 151 2.35 -26.96 7.33
C LYS A 151 1.60 -25.75 7.85
N TYR A 152 1.44 -24.74 7.03
CA TYR A 152 0.78 -23.47 7.40
C TYR A 152 -0.67 -23.39 6.91
N CYS A 153 -1.19 -24.41 6.26
CA CYS A 153 -2.57 -24.46 5.77
C CYS A 153 -3.50 -25.00 6.86
N ASP A 154 -4.19 -24.11 7.54
CA ASP A 154 -5.23 -24.44 8.52
C ASP A 154 -6.54 -23.75 8.11
N PRO A 155 -7.52 -24.50 7.56
CA PRO A 155 -8.79 -23.91 7.11
C PRO A 155 -9.63 -23.32 8.25
N LYS A 156 -9.32 -23.65 9.51
CA LYS A 156 -10.00 -23.08 10.68
C LYS A 156 -9.37 -21.77 11.17
N ARG A 157 -8.14 -21.48 10.76
CA ARG A 157 -7.39 -20.29 11.18
C ARG A 157 -8.10 -18.98 10.85
N PRO A 158 -8.68 -18.77 9.66
CA PRO A 158 -9.36 -17.51 9.36
C PRO A 158 -10.48 -17.17 10.36
N ALA A 159 -11.29 -18.16 10.75
CA ALA A 159 -12.36 -17.94 11.72
C ALA A 159 -11.87 -17.67 13.14
N ARG A 160 -10.70 -18.23 13.50
CA ARG A 160 -10.11 -18.08 14.84
C ARG A 160 -9.26 -16.80 14.96
N ASP A 161 -8.49 -16.47 13.93
CA ASP A 161 -7.38 -15.52 14.04
C ASP A 161 -7.63 -14.21 13.28
N ILE A 162 -8.63 -14.16 12.36
CA ILE A 162 -8.88 -12.97 11.55
C ILE A 162 -10.08 -12.19 12.09
N PHE A 163 -9.96 -10.88 12.21
CA PHE A 163 -11.01 -9.96 12.60
C PHE A 163 -11.62 -10.27 13.99
N THR A 164 -10.80 -10.69 14.92
CA THR A 164 -11.22 -10.97 16.31
C THR A 164 -11.63 -9.68 17.02
N LYS A 165 -12.33 -9.79 18.16
CA LYS A 165 -12.66 -8.64 19.00
C LYS A 165 -11.38 -7.87 19.40
N ALA A 166 -10.33 -8.58 19.81
CA ALA A 166 -9.06 -7.97 20.19
C ALA A 166 -8.40 -7.20 19.04
N HIS A 167 -8.45 -7.72 17.81
CA HIS A 167 -7.94 -7.00 16.63
C HIS A 167 -8.72 -5.73 16.34
N ARG A 168 -10.05 -5.74 16.46
CA ARG A 168 -10.89 -4.55 16.26
C ARG A 168 -10.66 -3.49 17.31
N GLU A 169 -10.50 -3.90 18.58
CA GLU A 169 -10.17 -2.98 19.68
C GLU A 169 -8.79 -2.35 19.51
N ALA A 170 -7.79 -3.14 19.08
CA ALA A 170 -6.45 -2.65 18.77
C ALA A 170 -6.47 -1.67 17.59
N ALA A 171 -7.16 -2.01 16.49
CA ALA A 171 -7.30 -1.12 15.34
C ALA A 171 -7.97 0.21 15.70
N ARG A 172 -9.03 0.18 16.51
CA ARG A 172 -9.70 1.39 17.00
C ARG A 172 -8.76 2.27 17.85
N ARG A 173 -7.99 1.66 18.75
CA ARG A 173 -7.04 2.38 19.61
C ARG A 173 -5.95 3.03 18.75
N ILE A 174 -5.33 2.29 17.84
CA ILE A 174 -4.28 2.78 16.95
C ILE A 174 -4.81 3.92 16.07
N ALA A 175 -6.02 3.78 15.51
CA ALA A 175 -6.65 4.85 14.75
C ALA A 175 -6.84 6.12 15.59
N ALA A 176 -7.33 5.99 16.82
CA ALA A 176 -7.51 7.14 17.72
C ALA A 176 -6.17 7.82 18.08
N GLU A 177 -5.11 7.04 18.28
CA GLU A 177 -3.75 7.55 18.57
C GLU A 177 -3.10 8.21 17.35
N SER A 178 -3.54 7.88 16.13
CA SER A 178 -3.02 8.44 14.88
C SER A 178 -3.67 9.77 14.46
N PHE A 179 -4.77 10.18 15.08
CA PHE A 179 -5.43 11.44 14.74
C PHE A 179 -4.60 12.65 15.15
N VAL A 180 -4.46 13.60 14.22
CA VAL A 180 -3.83 14.89 14.47
C VAL A 180 -4.90 15.98 14.41
N LEU A 181 -5.16 16.63 15.55
CA LEU A 181 -6.13 17.73 15.64
C LEU A 181 -5.48 19.01 15.11
N LEU A 182 -5.76 19.36 13.87
CA LEU A 182 -5.16 20.52 13.21
C LEU A 182 -5.80 21.84 13.65
N LYS A 183 -7.11 21.84 13.95
CA LYS A 183 -7.87 23.02 14.34
C LYS A 183 -9.10 22.60 15.16
N ASN A 184 -9.40 23.33 16.22
CA ASN A 184 -10.60 23.18 17.05
C ASN A 184 -10.98 24.50 17.72
N ASP A 185 -11.19 25.51 16.88
CA ASP A 185 -11.63 26.84 17.34
C ASP A 185 -13.14 26.84 17.60
N SER A 186 -13.61 27.88 18.29
CA SER A 186 -15.03 28.10 18.42
C SER A 186 -15.69 28.37 17.06
N PRO A 187 -16.85 27.74 16.75
CA PRO A 187 -17.53 27.90 15.46
C PRO A 187 -17.96 29.34 15.12
N ASP A 188 -18.20 30.17 16.13
CA ASP A 188 -18.58 31.58 15.98
C ASP A 188 -17.37 32.53 15.82
N GLY A 189 -16.15 31.97 15.77
CA GLY A 189 -14.93 32.73 15.67
C GLY A 189 -14.52 33.48 16.95
N ASN A 190 -15.24 33.27 18.05
CA ASN A 190 -14.92 33.89 19.33
C ASN A 190 -13.71 33.19 19.99
N PRO A 191 -12.55 33.88 20.17
CA PRO A 191 -11.37 33.26 20.76
C PRO A 191 -11.57 32.80 22.22
N ASN A 192 -12.60 33.26 22.88
CA ASN A 192 -13.01 32.84 24.22
C ASN A 192 -14.19 31.88 24.22
N GLY A 193 -14.67 31.48 23.05
CA GLY A 193 -15.78 30.56 22.87
C GLY A 193 -15.36 29.10 23.11
N ASN A 194 -16.34 28.22 23.22
CA ASN A 194 -16.12 26.80 23.40
C ASN A 194 -15.75 26.14 22.07
N PRO A 195 -14.68 25.31 22.03
CA PRO A 195 -14.40 24.52 20.84
C PRO A 195 -15.50 23.51 20.54
N LEU A 196 -15.64 23.13 19.27
CA LEU A 196 -16.66 22.16 18.83
C LEU A 196 -16.36 20.73 19.30
N LEU A 197 -15.09 20.36 19.31
CA LEU A 197 -14.65 19.02 19.71
C LEU A 197 -14.15 19.01 21.16
N PRO A 198 -14.50 17.98 21.95
CA PRO A 198 -15.39 16.86 21.63
C PRO A 198 -16.84 17.34 21.50
N PHE A 199 -17.50 17.00 20.37
CA PHE A 199 -18.87 17.44 20.16
C PHE A 199 -19.86 16.67 21.05
N ASN A 200 -20.97 17.32 21.40
CA ASN A 200 -22.04 16.68 22.13
C ASN A 200 -22.90 15.85 21.15
N PRO A 201 -22.98 14.52 21.31
CA PRO A 201 -23.69 13.64 20.39
C PRO A 201 -25.24 13.70 20.63
N LYS A 202 -25.83 14.89 20.55
CA LYS A 202 -27.27 15.14 20.72
C LYS A 202 -27.78 16.10 19.65
N GLY A 203 -29.10 16.10 19.42
CA GLY A 203 -29.72 16.96 18.45
C GLY A 203 -29.58 16.50 17.01
N ASN A 204 -29.51 17.43 16.07
CA ASN A 204 -29.35 17.14 14.65
C ASN A 204 -27.86 17.24 14.25
N ILE A 205 -27.40 16.23 13.57
CA ILE A 205 -26.03 16.18 13.03
C ILE A 205 -26.13 15.93 11.51
N ALA A 206 -25.75 16.92 10.74
CA ALA A 206 -25.63 16.78 9.29
C ALA A 206 -24.25 16.19 8.93
N VAL A 207 -24.27 15.13 8.14
CA VAL A 207 -23.08 14.47 7.60
C VAL A 207 -23.13 14.61 6.09
N ILE A 208 -22.26 15.46 5.54
CA ILE A 208 -22.27 15.82 4.13
C ILE A 208 -20.95 15.35 3.49
N GLY A 209 -21.04 14.66 2.37
CA GLY A 209 -19.88 14.23 1.60
C GLY A 209 -20.04 12.86 0.92
N PRO A 210 -19.45 12.69 -0.26
CA PRO A 210 -19.62 11.48 -1.08
C PRO A 210 -19.09 10.20 -0.43
N LEU A 211 -18.08 10.29 0.43
CA LEU A 211 -17.47 9.15 1.10
C LEU A 211 -18.07 8.84 2.48
N ALA A 212 -18.88 9.74 3.03
CA ALA A 212 -19.38 9.61 4.40
C ALA A 212 -20.27 8.37 4.60
N ASN A 213 -20.98 7.93 3.57
CA ASN A 213 -21.80 6.72 3.61
C ASN A 213 -21.28 5.62 2.66
N SER A 214 -19.97 5.52 2.51
CA SER A 214 -19.34 4.50 1.68
C SER A 214 -18.61 3.46 2.55
N ARG A 215 -18.95 2.18 2.36
CA ARG A 215 -18.20 1.04 2.93
C ARG A 215 -17.05 0.62 2.04
N THR A 216 -17.20 0.78 0.72
CA THR A 216 -16.25 0.28 -0.29
C THR A 216 -14.90 0.98 -0.23
N ASN A 217 -14.88 2.24 0.20
CA ASN A 217 -13.66 3.04 0.28
C ASN A 217 -12.98 3.02 1.66
N MET A 218 -13.61 2.46 2.69
CA MET A 218 -13.06 2.40 4.06
C MET A 218 -11.75 1.58 4.16
N PRO A 219 -11.61 0.43 3.49
CA PRO A 219 -10.38 -0.37 3.60
C PRO A 219 -9.16 0.20 2.89
N GLY A 220 -9.32 1.22 2.05
CA GLY A 220 -8.22 1.80 1.25
C GLY A 220 -7.84 0.98 0.02
N THR A 221 -6.83 1.45 -0.73
CA THR A 221 -6.48 0.93 -2.06
C THR A 221 -5.97 -0.51 -2.03
N TRP A 222 -5.06 -0.83 -1.11
CA TRP A 222 -4.33 -2.10 -1.09
C TRP A 222 -5.01 -3.23 -0.29
N SER A 223 -6.31 -3.18 -0.14
CA SER A 223 -7.10 -4.18 0.59
C SER A 223 -7.87 -5.09 -0.37
N VAL A 224 -7.17 -5.79 -1.26
CA VAL A 224 -7.72 -6.61 -2.35
C VAL A 224 -8.72 -7.67 -1.84
N ALA A 225 -8.43 -8.30 -0.71
CA ALA A 225 -9.25 -9.34 -0.09
C ALA A 225 -10.17 -8.81 1.03
N ALA A 226 -10.43 -7.50 1.08
CA ALA A 226 -11.27 -6.91 2.12
C ALA A 226 -12.72 -7.40 2.02
N VAL A 227 -13.29 -7.75 3.17
CA VAL A 227 -14.73 -8.01 3.30
C VAL A 227 -15.40 -6.69 3.65
N LEU A 228 -15.93 -6.00 2.65
CA LEU A 228 -16.42 -4.62 2.74
C LEU A 228 -17.51 -4.43 3.81
N ASP A 229 -18.39 -5.43 4.00
CA ASP A 229 -19.45 -5.40 5.02
C ASP A 229 -18.93 -5.34 6.46
N ARG A 230 -17.66 -5.65 6.69
CA ARG A 230 -17.01 -5.55 8.01
C ARG A 230 -16.54 -4.15 8.37
N SER A 231 -16.59 -3.21 7.43
CA SER A 231 -16.18 -1.82 7.61
C SER A 231 -17.42 -0.93 7.58
N PRO A 232 -17.95 -0.47 8.73
CA PRO A 232 -19.08 0.45 8.73
C PRO A 232 -18.68 1.78 8.11
N SER A 233 -19.63 2.45 7.45
CA SER A 233 -19.47 3.82 7.00
C SER A 233 -19.39 4.79 8.18
N LEU A 234 -18.94 6.03 7.95
CA LEU A 234 -18.97 7.08 8.97
C LEU A 234 -20.38 7.33 9.47
N VAL A 235 -21.37 7.38 8.57
CA VAL A 235 -22.80 7.55 8.93
C VAL A 235 -23.28 6.44 9.84
N GLU A 236 -22.96 5.19 9.55
CA GLU A 236 -23.33 4.04 10.36
C GLU A 236 -22.63 4.07 11.73
N GLY A 237 -21.33 4.39 11.76
CA GLY A 237 -20.59 4.53 13.01
C GLY A 237 -21.15 5.64 13.91
N LEU A 238 -21.55 6.78 13.33
CA LEU A 238 -22.19 7.86 14.08
C LEU A 238 -23.56 7.45 14.63
N LYS A 239 -24.39 6.76 13.84
CA LYS A 239 -25.67 6.23 14.30
C LYS A 239 -25.51 5.26 15.46
N GLU A 240 -24.55 4.35 15.37
CA GLU A 240 -24.21 3.40 16.44
C GLU A 240 -23.71 4.13 17.70
N MET A 241 -22.76 5.06 17.54
CA MET A 241 -22.16 5.79 18.65
C MET A 241 -23.19 6.66 19.41
N THR A 242 -24.10 7.29 18.68
CA THR A 242 -25.10 8.16 19.30
C THR A 242 -26.25 7.39 19.94
N ALA A 243 -26.41 6.11 19.59
CA ALA A 243 -27.46 5.23 20.13
C ALA A 243 -28.86 5.87 20.15
N GLY A 244 -29.23 6.63 19.11
CA GLY A 244 -30.50 7.32 18.96
C GLY A 244 -30.61 8.63 19.73
N LYS A 245 -29.56 9.12 20.40
CA LYS A 245 -29.57 10.44 21.10
C LYS A 245 -29.40 11.61 20.13
N ALA A 246 -28.95 11.37 18.91
CA ALA A 246 -28.85 12.35 17.84
C ALA A 246 -29.61 11.86 16.60
N ASN A 247 -30.17 12.81 15.85
CA ASN A 247 -30.70 12.56 14.52
C ASN A 247 -29.58 12.77 13.49
N ILE A 248 -29.09 11.67 12.89
CA ILE A 248 -28.04 11.72 11.89
C ILE A 248 -28.66 11.84 10.50
N MET A 249 -28.49 13.01 9.89
CA MET A 249 -28.94 13.32 8.54
C MET A 249 -27.73 13.19 7.58
N TYR A 250 -27.96 12.59 6.43
CA TYR A 250 -26.92 12.42 5.43
C TYR A 250 -27.33 13.02 4.11
N ALA A 251 -26.42 13.77 3.50
CA ALA A 251 -26.52 14.21 2.12
C ALA A 251 -25.16 13.95 1.41
N LYS A 252 -25.23 13.55 0.14
CA LYS A 252 -24.01 13.28 -0.62
C LYS A 252 -23.25 14.56 -0.95
N GLY A 253 -23.94 15.65 -1.29
CA GLY A 253 -23.41 16.97 -1.60
C GLY A 253 -22.71 17.07 -2.97
N SER A 254 -21.94 16.06 -3.37
CA SER A 254 -21.28 16.00 -4.67
C SER A 254 -20.96 14.56 -5.05
N ASN A 255 -20.64 14.30 -6.32
CA ASN A 255 -19.88 13.12 -6.71
C ASN A 255 -18.41 13.29 -6.33
N LEU A 256 -17.67 12.19 -6.17
CA LEU A 256 -16.25 12.24 -5.78
C LEU A 256 -15.39 12.84 -6.91
N ILE A 257 -15.74 12.50 -8.15
CA ILE A 257 -15.07 12.97 -9.37
C ILE A 257 -16.15 13.53 -10.30
N SER A 258 -15.95 14.73 -10.84
CA SER A 258 -16.90 15.38 -11.75
C SER A 258 -16.98 14.67 -13.12
N ASP A 259 -15.85 14.20 -13.64
CA ASP A 259 -15.77 13.48 -14.91
C ASP A 259 -16.11 11.99 -14.73
N ALA A 260 -17.27 11.57 -15.25
CA ALA A 260 -17.75 10.20 -15.15
C ALA A 260 -16.84 9.19 -15.89
N ALA A 261 -16.28 9.56 -17.04
CA ALA A 261 -15.40 8.69 -17.79
C ALA A 261 -14.04 8.50 -17.11
N TYR A 262 -13.57 9.53 -16.42
CA TYR A 262 -12.38 9.40 -15.58
C TYR A 262 -12.67 8.54 -14.34
N GLU A 263 -13.83 8.72 -13.70
CA GLU A 263 -14.23 7.92 -12.54
C GLU A 263 -14.25 6.42 -12.85
N GLU A 264 -14.80 6.03 -14.00
CA GLU A 264 -14.85 4.63 -14.44
C GLU A 264 -13.43 4.01 -14.54
N ARG A 265 -12.45 4.80 -15.00
CA ARG A 265 -11.05 4.36 -15.15
C ARG A 265 -10.24 4.46 -13.85
N ALA A 266 -10.63 5.32 -12.94
CA ALA A 266 -9.90 5.59 -11.69
C ALA A 266 -10.15 4.54 -10.60
N THR A 267 -11.12 3.64 -10.77
CA THR A 267 -11.46 2.62 -9.77
C THR A 267 -10.56 1.41 -9.92
N MET A 268 -9.85 1.05 -8.85
CA MET A 268 -9.05 -0.17 -8.81
C MET A 268 -9.88 -1.35 -8.27
N PHE A 269 -9.58 -2.55 -8.75
CA PHE A 269 -10.17 -3.82 -8.28
C PHE A 269 -11.70 -3.87 -8.38
N GLY A 270 -12.28 -3.21 -9.38
CA GLY A 270 -13.72 -3.22 -9.64
C GLY A 270 -14.57 -2.55 -8.55
N ARG A 271 -13.98 -1.69 -7.71
CA ARG A 271 -14.71 -0.96 -6.69
C ARG A 271 -15.51 0.17 -7.31
N SER A 272 -16.76 0.34 -6.85
CA SER A 272 -17.61 1.46 -7.25
C SER A 272 -17.40 2.65 -6.34
N LEU A 273 -17.36 3.85 -6.91
CA LEU A 273 -17.42 5.11 -6.17
C LEU A 273 -18.88 5.54 -5.89
N ASN A 274 -19.85 4.70 -6.24
CA ASN A 274 -21.28 4.95 -6.04
C ASN A 274 -21.74 6.29 -6.62
N ARG A 275 -21.41 6.51 -7.91
CA ARG A 275 -21.81 7.72 -8.62
C ARG A 275 -23.31 7.90 -8.56
N ASP A 276 -23.74 9.14 -8.39
CA ASP A 276 -25.12 9.59 -8.42
C ASP A 276 -25.38 10.30 -9.76
N ASP A 277 -26.47 9.97 -10.42
CA ASP A 277 -26.83 10.52 -11.74
C ASP A 277 -27.43 11.92 -11.67
N ARG A 278 -27.71 12.42 -10.46
CA ARG A 278 -28.18 13.79 -10.24
C ARG A 278 -27.10 14.81 -10.60
N THR A 279 -27.51 15.99 -11.00
CA THR A 279 -26.58 17.09 -11.25
C THR A 279 -25.91 17.55 -9.95
N ASP A 280 -24.74 18.17 -10.06
CA ASP A 280 -24.04 18.72 -8.90
C ASP A 280 -24.90 19.73 -8.14
N GLN A 281 -25.72 20.53 -8.86
CA GLN A 281 -26.66 21.48 -8.21
C GLN A 281 -27.73 20.75 -7.39
N GLN A 282 -28.30 19.66 -7.91
CA GLN A 282 -29.29 18.88 -7.16
C GLN A 282 -28.71 18.24 -5.90
N LEU A 283 -27.45 17.80 -5.96
CA LEU A 283 -26.75 17.23 -4.81
C LEU A 283 -26.40 18.30 -3.77
N LEU A 284 -26.07 19.52 -4.20
CA LEU A 284 -25.85 20.67 -3.31
C LEU A 284 -27.14 21.15 -2.67
N ASP A 285 -28.24 21.19 -3.43
CA ASP A 285 -29.56 21.65 -2.92
C ASP A 285 -30.12 20.71 -1.84
N GLU A 286 -29.76 19.38 -1.92
CA GLU A 286 -30.12 18.44 -0.86
C GLU A 286 -29.29 18.66 0.41
N ALA A 287 -28.04 19.10 0.27
CA ALA A 287 -27.11 19.24 1.37
C ALA A 287 -27.35 20.49 2.20
#